data_96d352c1d43b0313d0bc58e77ecd8053
#
_entry.id   96d352c1d43b0313d0bc58e77ecd8053
#
_cell.length_a   1.000
_cell.length_b   1.000
_cell.length_c   1.000
_cell.angle_alpha   90.00
_cell.angle_beta   90.00
_cell.angle_gamma   90.00
#
_symmetry.space_group_name_H-M   'P 1'
#
loop_
_entity.id
_entity.type
_entity.pdbx_description
1 polymer ?
#
loop_
_entity_poly.entity_id
_entity_poly.type
_entity_poly.pdbx_seq_one_letter_code
_entity_poly.pdbx_strand_id
1 'polypeptide(L)'
;NLPTIAEKLMAYGRPANTPVALVRWGTKPIQEVLVSTLEHVVEDVEKAQLKAPAIIVVGDVVNLREQLQWFDNKPLFGKTIVVTRARSQASKFRDMLMNQGANVIQAAAIKTEPVELFDEDKRLLHGVDRYSCVVFTSAEGVRYFFDALYGEGKDARSLGYAKVCAIGSATAKALTNYGITPD
;
A
#
# COMPACT_ATOMS: atom_id res chain seq x y z
N ASN A 1 27.90 14.74 -13.90
CA ASN A 1 29.26 14.54 -13.47
C ASN A 1 29.51 15.38 -12.20
N LEU A 2 29.45 14.78 -11.00
CA LEU A 2 29.59 15.47 -9.69
C LEU A 2 30.90 16.19 -9.54
N PRO A 3 32.09 15.59 -9.83
CA PRO A 3 33.37 16.28 -9.70
C PRO A 3 33.42 17.60 -10.46
N THR A 4 33.05 17.60 -11.72
CA THR A 4 33.02 18.80 -12.56
C THR A 4 32.05 19.88 -12.04
N ILE A 5 30.92 19.49 -11.43
CA ILE A 5 30.01 20.45 -10.82
C ILE A 5 30.64 21.11 -9.61
N ALA A 6 31.22 20.32 -8.70
CA ALA A 6 31.86 20.83 -7.50
C ALA A 6 33.03 21.78 -7.84
N GLU A 7 33.92 21.36 -8.73
CA GLU A 7 35.07 22.18 -9.21
C GLU A 7 34.58 23.50 -9.80
N LYS A 8 33.60 23.48 -10.72
CA LYS A 8 33.10 24.70 -11.35
C LYS A 8 32.45 25.65 -10.34
N LEU A 9 31.66 25.14 -9.40
CA LEU A 9 31.03 25.98 -8.39
C LEU A 9 32.08 26.68 -7.51
N MET A 10 33.13 25.99 -7.11
CA MET A 10 34.23 26.59 -6.38
C MET A 10 35.01 27.58 -7.23
N ALA A 11 35.34 27.27 -8.48
CA ALA A 11 36.04 28.16 -9.40
C ALA A 11 35.27 29.46 -9.68
N TYR A 12 33.92 29.41 -9.66
CA TYR A 12 33.06 30.59 -9.78
C TYR A 12 32.75 31.28 -8.44
N GLY A 13 33.53 31.00 -7.39
CA GLY A 13 33.49 31.76 -6.13
C GLY A 13 32.59 31.18 -5.04
N ARG A 14 32.06 29.97 -5.17
CA ARG A 14 31.39 29.33 -4.05
C ARG A 14 32.44 28.85 -3.03
N PRO A 15 32.27 29.14 -1.73
CA PRO A 15 33.19 28.65 -0.70
C PRO A 15 33.28 27.13 -0.69
N ALA A 16 34.48 26.58 -0.46
CA ALA A 16 34.70 25.14 -0.42
C ALA A 16 33.86 24.43 0.64
N ASN A 17 33.57 25.08 1.77
CA ASN A 17 32.72 24.60 2.86
C ASN A 17 31.23 24.77 2.63
N THR A 18 30.78 25.18 1.41
CA THR A 18 29.37 25.29 1.09
C THR A 18 28.70 23.93 1.26
N PRO A 19 27.59 23.83 2.04
CA PRO A 19 26.89 22.58 2.24
C PRO A 19 26.33 22.01 0.95
N VAL A 20 26.42 20.69 0.80
CA VAL A 20 25.88 19.92 -0.34
C VAL A 20 25.12 18.70 0.19
N ALA A 21 23.95 18.45 -0.35
CA ALA A 21 23.24 17.20 -0.11
C ALA A 21 22.97 16.47 -1.44
N LEU A 22 23.16 15.16 -1.43
CA LEU A 22 22.74 14.28 -2.50
C LEU A 22 21.55 13.45 -1.99
N VAL A 23 20.46 13.48 -2.75
CA VAL A 23 19.25 12.74 -2.43
C VAL A 23 18.97 11.74 -3.55
N ARG A 24 19.03 10.47 -3.24
CA ARG A 24 18.70 9.36 -4.14
C ARG A 24 17.38 8.74 -3.73
N TRP A 25 16.54 8.42 -4.70
CA TRP A 25 15.23 7.81 -4.46
C TRP A 25 14.34 8.60 -3.48
N GLY A 26 14.39 9.93 -3.55
CA GLY A 26 13.62 10.82 -2.67
C GLY A 26 12.16 10.41 -2.54
N THR A 27 11.62 10.42 -1.30
CA THR A 27 10.26 9.99 -0.94
C THR A 27 9.94 8.52 -1.21
N LYS A 28 10.98 7.69 -1.39
CA LYS A 28 10.83 6.23 -1.44
C LYS A 28 11.38 5.59 -0.16
N PRO A 29 10.87 4.42 0.23
CA PRO A 29 11.36 3.70 1.43
C PRO A 29 12.85 3.36 1.43
N ILE A 30 13.48 3.43 0.26
CA ILE A 30 14.91 3.20 0.02
C ILE A 30 15.67 4.51 -0.21
N GLN A 31 15.13 5.65 0.24
CA GLN A 31 15.80 6.94 0.12
C GLN A 31 17.15 6.90 0.80
N GLU A 32 18.18 7.39 0.08
CA GLU A 32 19.52 7.58 0.58
C GLU A 32 19.84 9.08 0.51
N VAL A 33 20.39 9.61 1.58
CA VAL A 33 20.80 11.01 1.64
C VAL A 33 22.22 11.10 2.18
N LEU A 34 23.09 11.78 1.43
CA LEU A 34 24.44 12.13 1.85
C LEU A 34 24.53 13.64 2.01
N VAL A 35 25.00 14.10 3.14
CA VAL A 35 25.29 15.52 3.41
C VAL A 35 26.80 15.69 3.53
N SER A 36 27.36 16.69 2.84
CA SER A 36 28.77 16.97 2.76
C SER A 36 29.01 18.45 2.46
N THR A 37 30.24 18.81 2.04
CA THR A 37 30.60 20.13 1.53
C THR A 37 31.11 20.02 0.09
N LEU A 38 31.21 21.15 -0.63
CA LEU A 38 31.71 21.13 -2.02
C LEU A 38 33.09 20.51 -2.15
N GLU A 39 33.97 20.73 -1.18
CA GLU A 39 35.34 20.19 -1.18
C GLU A 39 35.38 18.67 -0.94
N HIS A 40 34.47 18.13 -0.14
CA HIS A 40 34.51 16.73 0.28
C HIS A 40 33.49 15.84 -0.43
N VAL A 41 32.49 16.40 -1.11
CA VAL A 41 31.34 15.66 -1.66
C VAL A 41 31.73 14.52 -2.61
N VAL A 42 32.84 14.70 -3.37
CA VAL A 42 33.27 13.67 -4.33
C VAL A 42 33.81 12.45 -3.58
N GLU A 43 34.70 12.68 -2.61
CA GLU A 43 35.27 11.62 -1.78
C GLU A 43 34.22 10.92 -0.93
N ASP A 44 33.29 11.68 -0.33
CA ASP A 44 32.22 11.15 0.52
C ASP A 44 31.23 10.30 -0.26
N VAL A 45 30.91 10.67 -1.53
CA VAL A 45 30.07 9.86 -2.42
C VAL A 45 30.74 8.53 -2.77
N GLU A 46 32.05 8.53 -3.01
CA GLU A 46 32.82 7.31 -3.27
C GLU A 46 32.84 6.40 -2.04
N LYS A 47 33.14 6.97 -0.85
CA LYS A 47 33.12 6.22 0.42
C LYS A 47 31.76 5.62 0.74
N ALA A 48 30.69 6.40 0.53
CA ALA A 48 29.32 5.97 0.76
C ALA A 48 28.77 5.05 -0.34
N GLN A 49 29.50 4.88 -1.45
CA GLN A 49 29.06 4.14 -2.65
C GLN A 49 27.70 4.60 -3.20
N LEU A 50 27.36 5.87 -3.04
CA LEU A 50 26.10 6.44 -3.49
C LEU A 50 26.07 6.54 -5.01
N LYS A 51 25.12 5.85 -5.65
CA LYS A 51 25.06 5.73 -7.11
C LYS A 51 24.03 6.67 -7.73
N ALA A 52 24.28 7.08 -8.96
CA ALA A 52 23.31 7.79 -9.78
C ALA A 52 22.04 6.94 -10.02
N PRO A 53 20.88 7.55 -10.28
CA PRO A 53 20.62 9.00 -10.29
C PRO A 53 20.42 9.58 -8.89
N ALA A 54 20.92 10.78 -8.64
CA ALA A 54 20.69 11.53 -7.41
C ALA A 54 20.46 13.01 -7.72
N ILE A 55 19.65 13.68 -6.90
CA ILE A 55 19.48 15.13 -6.94
C ILE A 55 20.59 15.74 -6.08
N ILE A 56 21.24 16.77 -6.61
CA ILE A 56 22.27 17.53 -5.90
C ILE A 56 21.65 18.85 -5.44
N VAL A 57 21.69 19.11 -4.13
CA VAL A 57 21.25 20.36 -3.50
C VAL A 57 22.48 21.05 -2.94
N VAL A 58 22.71 22.32 -3.28
CA VAL A 58 23.92 23.09 -2.89
C VAL A 58 23.49 24.37 -2.19
N GLY A 59 24.14 24.68 -1.06
CA GLY A 59 23.95 25.90 -0.30
C GLY A 59 23.30 25.69 1.06
N ASP A 60 23.05 26.80 1.77
CA ASP A 60 22.55 26.80 3.15
C ASP A 60 21.20 26.14 3.36
N VAL A 61 20.41 25.98 2.29
CA VAL A 61 19.17 25.23 2.30
C VAL A 61 19.37 23.77 2.78
N VAL A 62 20.54 23.22 2.62
CA VAL A 62 20.91 21.88 3.11
C VAL A 62 20.78 21.78 4.63
N ASN A 63 21.08 22.88 5.36
CA ASN A 63 21.00 22.94 6.82
C ASN A 63 19.55 22.82 7.34
N LEU A 64 18.55 23.07 6.48
CA LEU A 64 17.13 22.87 6.83
C LEU A 64 16.74 21.39 6.89
N ARG A 65 17.61 20.47 6.46
CA ARG A 65 17.32 19.05 6.43
C ARG A 65 16.82 18.52 7.77
N GLU A 66 17.43 18.89 8.88
CA GLU A 66 17.03 18.41 10.21
C GLU A 66 15.56 18.73 10.53
N GLN A 67 15.04 19.83 9.99
CA GLN A 67 13.65 20.25 10.17
C GLN A 67 12.73 19.64 9.10
N LEU A 68 13.25 19.35 7.90
CA LEU A 68 12.47 18.94 6.74
C LEU A 68 12.53 17.43 6.44
N GLN A 69 13.26 16.62 7.21
CA GLN A 69 13.43 15.18 6.98
C GLN A 69 12.20 14.34 7.43
N TRP A 70 11.00 14.83 7.13
CA TRP A 70 9.75 14.20 7.54
C TRP A 70 9.57 12.76 7.03
N PHE A 71 10.18 12.45 5.88
CA PHE A 71 10.04 11.13 5.27
C PHE A 71 10.92 10.09 5.96
N ASP A 72 12.17 10.45 6.28
CA ASP A 72 13.15 9.59 6.95
C ASP A 72 12.71 9.26 8.39
N ASN A 73 11.92 10.16 9.00
CA ASN A 73 11.40 10.02 10.36
C ASN A 73 10.13 9.17 10.46
N LYS A 74 9.63 8.61 9.34
CA LYS A 74 8.46 7.73 9.38
C LYS A 74 8.76 6.43 10.11
N PRO A 75 7.81 5.89 10.91
CA PRO A 75 8.04 4.73 11.79
C PRO A 75 8.55 3.48 11.08
N LEU A 76 8.18 3.31 9.80
CA LEU A 76 8.53 2.15 9.00
C LEU A 76 9.54 2.47 7.89
N PHE A 77 10.17 3.64 7.93
CA PHE A 77 11.21 4.00 6.96
C PHE A 77 12.35 2.97 6.97
N GLY A 78 12.79 2.57 5.78
CA GLY A 78 13.84 1.55 5.61
C GLY A 78 13.43 0.12 5.93
N LYS A 79 12.15 -0.11 6.36
CA LYS A 79 11.65 -1.47 6.60
C LYS A 79 11.02 -2.04 5.34
N THR A 80 11.36 -3.31 5.04
CA THR A 80 10.67 -4.08 3.99
C THR A 80 9.68 -5.04 4.65
N ILE A 81 8.41 -4.94 4.26
CA ILE A 81 7.31 -5.73 4.82
C ILE A 81 6.69 -6.58 3.71
N VAL A 82 6.58 -7.87 3.95
CA VAL A 82 5.89 -8.80 3.04
C VAL A 82 4.44 -8.95 3.48
N VAL A 83 3.50 -8.66 2.58
CA VAL A 83 2.06 -8.81 2.80
C VAL A 83 1.60 -10.05 2.03
N THR A 84 1.17 -11.08 2.76
CA THR A 84 0.76 -12.38 2.19
C THR A 84 -0.74 -12.48 1.91
N ARG A 85 -1.51 -11.47 2.29
CA ARG A 85 -2.96 -11.42 2.10
C ARG A 85 -3.35 -11.38 0.62
N ALA A 86 -4.53 -11.94 0.28
CA ALA A 86 -5.07 -11.89 -1.08
C ALA A 86 -5.10 -10.46 -1.64
N ARG A 87 -4.78 -10.29 -2.94
CA ARG A 87 -4.63 -8.97 -3.57
C ARG A 87 -5.86 -8.06 -3.41
N SER A 88 -7.05 -8.62 -3.52
CA SER A 88 -8.32 -7.89 -3.37
C SER A 88 -8.48 -7.22 -2.00
N GLN A 89 -7.83 -7.76 -0.98
CA GLN A 89 -7.93 -7.31 0.41
C GLN A 89 -6.66 -6.60 0.91
N ALA A 90 -5.58 -6.60 0.13
CA ALA A 90 -4.27 -6.12 0.54
C ALA A 90 -4.04 -4.62 0.25
N SER A 91 -4.78 -4.01 -0.69
CA SER A 91 -4.50 -2.68 -1.20
C SER A 91 -4.50 -1.61 -0.10
N LYS A 92 -5.56 -1.53 0.69
CA LYS A 92 -5.67 -0.54 1.77
C LYS A 92 -4.59 -0.72 2.84
N PHE A 93 -4.30 -1.97 3.22
CA PHE A 93 -3.28 -2.27 4.22
C PHE A 93 -1.88 -1.94 3.69
N ARG A 94 -1.59 -2.28 2.43
CA ARG A 94 -0.35 -1.89 1.74
C ARG A 94 -0.17 -0.37 1.77
N ASP A 95 -1.20 0.38 1.39
CA ASP A 95 -1.13 1.84 1.32
C ASP A 95 -0.90 2.46 2.70
N MET A 96 -1.50 1.90 3.75
CA MET A 96 -1.23 2.31 5.13
C MET A 96 0.24 2.08 5.52
N LEU A 97 0.81 0.92 5.20
CA LEU A 97 2.22 0.62 5.45
C LEU A 97 3.16 1.54 4.65
N MET A 98 2.87 1.76 3.37
CA MET A 98 3.64 2.68 2.52
C MET A 98 3.58 4.12 3.03
N ASN A 99 2.42 4.56 3.51
CA ASN A 99 2.27 5.88 4.12
C ASN A 99 3.10 6.04 5.40
N GLN A 100 3.41 4.94 6.09
CA GLN A 100 4.32 4.92 7.23
C GLN A 100 5.80 4.74 6.83
N GLY A 101 6.12 4.76 5.54
CA GLY A 101 7.48 4.71 5.01
C GLY A 101 8.00 3.31 4.67
N ALA A 102 7.17 2.27 4.76
CA ALA A 102 7.60 0.91 4.44
C ALA A 102 7.78 0.67 2.94
N ASN A 103 8.76 -0.18 2.60
CA ASN A 103 8.79 -0.88 1.33
C ASN A 103 7.90 -2.12 1.41
N VAL A 104 6.83 -2.19 0.60
CA VAL A 104 5.85 -3.28 0.71
C VAL A 104 5.95 -4.23 -0.47
N ILE A 105 6.22 -5.50 -0.18
CA ILE A 105 6.22 -6.59 -1.16
C ILE A 105 4.89 -7.35 -0.99
N GLN A 106 4.09 -7.40 -2.06
CA GLN A 106 2.88 -8.21 -2.07
C GLN A 106 3.17 -9.62 -2.58
N ALA A 107 3.08 -10.60 -1.68
CA ALA A 107 3.25 -12.02 -1.97
C ALA A 107 1.96 -12.76 -1.57
N ALA A 108 0.87 -12.53 -2.32
CA ALA A 108 -0.41 -13.18 -2.05
C ALA A 108 -0.27 -14.71 -2.11
N ALA A 109 -0.46 -15.35 -0.95
CA ALA A 109 -0.35 -16.81 -0.82
C ALA A 109 -1.67 -17.53 -1.18
N ILE A 110 -2.80 -16.80 -1.22
CA ILE A 110 -4.14 -17.33 -1.44
C ILE A 110 -4.84 -16.46 -2.49
N LYS A 111 -5.56 -17.11 -3.39
CA LYS A 111 -6.52 -16.53 -4.31
C LYS A 111 -7.86 -17.22 -4.09
N THR A 112 -8.92 -16.45 -3.89
CA THR A 112 -10.29 -16.97 -3.88
C THR A 112 -10.87 -16.84 -5.28
N GLU A 113 -11.52 -17.89 -5.76
CA GLU A 113 -12.16 -17.93 -7.06
C GLU A 113 -13.60 -18.45 -6.90
N PRO A 114 -14.55 -18.00 -7.75
CA PRO A 114 -15.87 -18.58 -7.77
C PRO A 114 -15.77 -20.05 -8.18
N VAL A 115 -16.58 -20.89 -7.56
CA VAL A 115 -16.76 -22.27 -7.99
C VAL A 115 -17.99 -22.36 -8.87
N GLU A 116 -17.99 -23.30 -9.82
CA GLU A 116 -19.18 -23.63 -10.57
C GLU A 116 -20.22 -24.27 -9.65
N LEU A 117 -21.44 -23.74 -9.68
CA LEU A 117 -22.54 -24.26 -8.87
C LEU A 117 -23.10 -25.54 -9.48
N PHE A 118 -23.16 -26.60 -8.69
CA PHE A 118 -23.86 -27.79 -9.05
C PHE A 118 -25.41 -27.59 -8.93
N ASP A 119 -26.16 -28.47 -9.51
CA ASP A 119 -27.66 -28.39 -9.49
C ASP A 119 -28.24 -28.39 -8.07
N GLU A 120 -27.54 -29.02 -7.13
CA GLU A 120 -27.92 -29.00 -5.72
C GLU A 120 -27.73 -27.61 -5.11
N ASP A 121 -26.57 -26.95 -5.36
CA ASP A 121 -26.31 -25.60 -4.87
C ASP A 121 -27.34 -24.61 -5.44
N LYS A 122 -27.67 -24.73 -6.74
CA LYS A 122 -28.68 -23.90 -7.39
C LYS A 122 -30.06 -24.10 -6.74
N ARG A 123 -30.44 -25.35 -6.42
CA ARG A 123 -31.70 -25.62 -5.71
C ARG A 123 -31.74 -24.99 -4.31
N LEU A 124 -30.61 -25.05 -3.56
CA LEU A 124 -30.51 -24.40 -2.25
C LEU A 124 -30.63 -22.88 -2.40
N LEU A 125 -29.97 -22.31 -3.39
CA LEU A 125 -30.01 -20.86 -3.68
C LEU A 125 -31.42 -20.42 -4.11
N HIS A 126 -32.10 -21.21 -4.92
CA HIS A 126 -33.49 -20.95 -5.34
C HIS A 126 -34.50 -21.00 -4.20
N GLY A 127 -34.26 -21.82 -3.18
CA GLY A 127 -35.11 -21.97 -1.99
C GLY A 127 -34.57 -21.21 -0.76
N VAL A 128 -33.72 -20.17 -0.93
CA VAL A 128 -33.12 -19.48 0.18
C VAL A 128 -34.11 -18.81 1.14
N ASP A 129 -35.30 -18.45 0.67
CA ASP A 129 -36.40 -17.89 1.43
C ASP A 129 -37.05 -18.89 2.42
N ARG A 130 -36.76 -20.18 2.28
CA ARG A 130 -37.26 -21.24 3.18
C ARG A 130 -36.44 -21.39 4.46
N TYR A 131 -35.24 -20.77 4.51
CA TYR A 131 -34.41 -20.83 5.70
C TYR A 131 -34.80 -19.76 6.71
N SER A 132 -34.75 -20.12 7.98
CA SER A 132 -34.98 -19.16 9.07
C SER A 132 -33.85 -18.16 9.25
N CYS A 133 -32.64 -18.54 8.84
CA CYS A 133 -31.44 -17.73 9.00
C CYS A 133 -30.41 -18.08 7.92
N VAL A 134 -29.73 -17.02 7.41
CA VAL A 134 -28.57 -17.13 6.53
C VAL A 134 -27.37 -16.49 7.23
N VAL A 135 -26.30 -17.26 7.41
CA VAL A 135 -25.10 -16.80 8.14
C VAL A 135 -23.93 -16.60 7.19
N PHE A 136 -23.39 -15.39 7.17
CA PHE A 136 -22.21 -15.07 6.40
C PHE A 136 -20.98 -14.97 7.30
N THR A 137 -19.94 -15.73 6.99
CA THR A 137 -18.71 -15.83 7.76
C THR A 137 -17.58 -14.93 7.22
N SER A 138 -17.72 -14.43 5.98
CA SER A 138 -16.72 -13.60 5.33
C SER A 138 -17.32 -12.65 4.30
N ALA A 139 -16.64 -11.52 4.05
CA ALA A 139 -17.02 -10.57 3.00
C ALA A 139 -16.96 -11.19 1.58
N GLU A 140 -16.01 -12.10 1.34
CA GLU A 140 -15.91 -12.83 0.08
C GLU A 140 -17.11 -13.78 -0.10
N GLY A 141 -17.55 -14.47 0.98
CA GLY A 141 -18.75 -15.31 0.97
C GLY A 141 -19.99 -14.51 0.64
N VAL A 142 -20.14 -13.30 1.17
CA VAL A 142 -21.23 -12.38 0.78
C VAL A 142 -21.18 -12.10 -0.71
N ARG A 143 -20.03 -11.69 -1.24
CA ARG A 143 -19.87 -11.35 -2.66
C ARG A 143 -20.23 -12.53 -3.56
N TYR A 144 -19.63 -13.69 -3.35
CA TYR A 144 -19.89 -14.85 -4.19
C TYR A 144 -21.34 -15.37 -4.10
N PHE A 145 -21.96 -15.26 -2.93
CA PHE A 145 -23.38 -15.60 -2.76
C PHE A 145 -24.26 -14.70 -3.63
N PHE A 146 -24.04 -13.38 -3.59
CA PHE A 146 -24.84 -12.45 -4.40
C PHE A 146 -24.51 -12.53 -5.89
N ASP A 147 -23.25 -12.74 -6.26
CA ASP A 147 -22.88 -12.98 -7.66
C ASP A 147 -23.62 -14.21 -8.22
N ALA A 148 -23.67 -15.28 -7.43
CA ALA A 148 -24.42 -16.50 -7.78
C ALA A 148 -25.94 -16.25 -7.85
N LEU A 149 -26.50 -15.53 -6.87
CA LEU A 149 -27.93 -15.21 -6.81
C LEU A 149 -28.35 -14.38 -8.02
N TYR A 150 -27.56 -13.38 -8.41
CA TYR A 150 -27.81 -12.57 -9.59
C TYR A 150 -27.62 -13.36 -10.89
N GLY A 151 -26.65 -14.27 -10.93
CA GLY A 151 -26.46 -15.19 -12.05
C GLY A 151 -27.68 -16.07 -12.33
N GLU A 152 -28.44 -16.40 -11.30
CA GLU A 152 -29.71 -17.15 -11.41
C GLU A 152 -30.94 -16.21 -11.58
N GLY A 153 -30.75 -14.92 -11.89
CA GLY A 153 -31.79 -13.93 -12.15
C GLY A 153 -32.56 -13.50 -10.89
N LYS A 154 -32.00 -13.71 -9.72
CA LYS A 154 -32.60 -13.35 -8.42
C LYS A 154 -31.84 -12.15 -7.81
N ASP A 155 -32.38 -11.55 -6.75
CA ASP A 155 -31.77 -10.46 -6.01
C ASP A 155 -31.97 -10.63 -4.49
N ALA A 156 -31.51 -9.62 -3.72
CA ALA A 156 -31.56 -9.65 -2.26
C ALA A 156 -32.97 -9.90 -1.68
N ARG A 157 -34.02 -9.57 -2.41
CA ARG A 157 -35.42 -9.84 -2.01
C ARG A 157 -35.70 -11.33 -1.89
N SER A 158 -34.92 -12.17 -2.54
CA SER A 158 -35.03 -13.64 -2.45
C SER A 158 -34.70 -14.18 -1.06
N LEU A 159 -34.06 -13.40 -0.18
CA LEU A 159 -33.85 -13.77 1.22
C LEU A 159 -35.15 -13.78 2.04
N GLY A 160 -36.21 -13.13 1.53
CA GLY A 160 -37.53 -13.14 2.16
C GLY A 160 -37.52 -12.61 3.59
N TYR A 161 -37.98 -13.43 4.52
CA TYR A 161 -38.02 -13.15 5.97
C TYR A 161 -36.88 -13.84 6.74
N ALA A 162 -35.92 -14.46 6.03
CA ALA A 162 -34.76 -15.06 6.70
C ALA A 162 -33.93 -13.99 7.45
N LYS A 163 -33.59 -14.29 8.68
CA LYS A 163 -32.60 -13.46 9.40
C LYS A 163 -31.25 -13.55 8.72
N VAL A 164 -30.55 -12.43 8.65
CA VAL A 164 -29.23 -12.37 8.02
C VAL A 164 -28.18 -12.06 9.08
N CYS A 165 -27.33 -13.02 9.37
CA CYS A 165 -26.27 -12.90 10.36
C CYS A 165 -24.90 -12.71 9.67
N ALA A 166 -24.05 -11.85 10.25
CA ALA A 166 -22.69 -11.61 9.77
C ALA A 166 -21.66 -11.81 10.88
N ILE A 167 -20.63 -12.59 10.60
CA ILE A 167 -19.49 -12.70 11.53
C ILE A 167 -18.48 -11.59 11.20
N GLY A 168 -18.43 -10.59 12.10
CA GLY A 168 -17.49 -9.48 12.01
C GLY A 168 -17.94 -8.31 11.14
N SER A 169 -17.38 -7.14 11.45
CA SER A 169 -17.77 -5.85 10.87
C SER A 169 -17.52 -5.74 9.36
N ALA A 170 -16.48 -6.42 8.83
CA ALA A 170 -16.19 -6.43 7.40
C ALA A 170 -17.25 -7.17 6.60
N THR A 171 -17.78 -8.29 7.15
CA THR A 171 -18.86 -9.06 6.56
C THR A 171 -20.18 -8.29 6.61
N ALA A 172 -20.49 -7.66 7.75
CA ALA A 172 -21.64 -6.79 7.88
C ALA A 172 -21.60 -5.63 6.87
N LYS A 173 -20.46 -4.98 6.73
CA LYS A 173 -20.28 -3.93 5.72
C LYS A 173 -20.43 -4.43 4.29
N ALA A 174 -20.00 -5.66 4.00
CA ALA A 174 -20.20 -6.23 2.67
C ALA A 174 -21.69 -6.41 2.34
N LEU A 175 -22.52 -6.83 3.31
CA LEU A 175 -23.96 -6.96 3.16
C LEU A 175 -24.67 -5.63 2.89
N THR A 176 -24.19 -4.52 3.47
CA THR A 176 -24.79 -3.20 3.20
C THR A 176 -24.64 -2.75 1.75
N ASN A 177 -23.63 -3.25 1.01
CA ASN A 177 -23.50 -2.97 -0.42
C ASN A 177 -24.63 -3.60 -1.25
N TYR A 178 -25.30 -4.59 -0.70
CA TYR A 178 -26.47 -5.26 -1.30
C TYR A 178 -27.81 -4.83 -0.66
N GLY A 179 -27.77 -3.74 0.14
CA GLY A 179 -28.96 -3.18 0.79
C GLY A 179 -29.43 -3.95 2.02
N ILE A 180 -28.60 -4.82 2.59
CA ILE A 180 -28.94 -5.64 3.76
C ILE A 180 -28.21 -5.13 4.99
N THR A 181 -28.99 -4.83 6.04
CA THR A 181 -28.46 -4.63 7.39
C THR A 181 -28.60 -5.97 8.14
N PRO A 182 -27.48 -6.55 8.62
CA PRO A 182 -27.57 -7.80 9.41
C PRO A 182 -28.37 -7.61 10.70
N ASP A 183 -29.04 -8.70 11.13
CA ASP A 183 -29.79 -8.78 12.38
C ASP A 183 -28.89 -8.80 13.63
#